data_f06861080b44c3e311302236d008214b
#
_entry.id   f06861080b44c3e311302236d008214b
#
_cell.length_a   1.000
_cell.length_b   1.000
_cell.length_c   1.000
_cell.angle_alpha   90.00
_cell.angle_beta   90.00
_cell.angle_gamma   90.00
#
_symmetry.space_group_name_H-M   'P 1'
#
loop_
_entity.id
_entity.type
_entity.pdbx_description
1 polymer ?
#
loop_
_entity_poly.entity_id
_entity_poly.type
_entity_poly.pdbx_seq_one_letter_code
_entity_poly.pdbx_strand_id
1 'polypeptide(L)'
;TSNAVAPLSGQGRPCPCQKSGRYRWTTKVSGKSLGGRVGLQTVRSIKPVQSNPWARATKLRLQDAQGSVVDVSPEKLRNHLAALGSKAFSGWILKSQYQQGVLTLEGAGFGHGVGMCQYGSEARARDGVGWREILALSYPGAKIATNWGP
;
A
#
# COMPACT_ATOMS: atom_id res chain seq x y z
N THR A 1 12.72 0.27 -17.87
CA THR A 1 11.80 1.40 -17.63
C THR A 1 10.46 1.02 -18.24
N SER A 2 9.53 0.45 -17.44
CA SER A 2 8.16 0.24 -17.88
C SER A 2 7.48 1.61 -17.99
N ASN A 3 7.15 2.01 -19.21
CA ASN A 3 6.33 3.18 -19.44
C ASN A 3 4.98 2.97 -18.74
N ALA A 4 4.71 3.77 -17.71
CA ALA A 4 3.43 3.70 -17.02
C ALA A 4 2.32 4.04 -18.01
N VAL A 5 1.35 3.15 -18.17
CA VAL A 5 0.15 3.42 -18.98
C VAL A 5 -0.59 4.59 -18.33
N ALA A 6 -0.79 5.67 -19.09
CA ALA A 6 -1.33 6.94 -18.57
C ALA A 6 -2.59 6.79 -17.68
N PRO A 7 -3.60 5.98 -18.03
CA PRO A 7 -4.75 5.74 -17.17
C PRO A 7 -4.43 5.05 -15.84
N LEU A 8 -3.29 4.39 -15.72
CA LEU A 8 -2.88 3.65 -14.52
C LEU A 8 -1.75 4.35 -13.75
N SER A 9 -1.29 5.51 -14.20
CA SER A 9 -0.18 6.25 -13.57
C SER A 9 -0.50 6.76 -12.16
N GLY A 10 -1.78 6.73 -11.76
CA GLY A 10 -2.26 7.33 -10.53
C GLY A 10 -2.26 8.86 -10.61
N GLN A 11 -3.15 9.48 -9.90
CA GLN A 11 -3.14 10.93 -9.75
C GLN A 11 -3.37 11.20 -8.27
N GLY A 12 -2.39 11.57 -7.49
CA GLY A 12 -2.44 11.81 -6.04
C GLY A 12 -3.62 12.63 -5.51
N ARG A 13 -4.81 12.35 -6.02
CA ARG A 13 -6.05 13.03 -5.61
C ARG A 13 -6.51 12.51 -4.26
N PRO A 14 -7.04 13.38 -3.40
CA PRO A 14 -7.64 12.97 -2.14
C PRO A 14 -8.68 11.88 -2.38
N CYS A 15 -8.51 10.74 -1.72
CA CYS A 15 -9.47 9.65 -1.79
C CYS A 15 -10.41 9.74 -0.58
N PRO A 16 -11.74 9.84 -0.78
CA PRO A 16 -12.69 9.84 0.34
C PRO A 16 -12.76 8.49 1.06
N CYS A 17 -11.96 7.50 0.64
CA CYS A 17 -11.78 6.21 1.30
C CYS A 17 -11.29 6.32 2.76
N GLN A 18 -10.83 7.48 3.20
CA GLN A 18 -10.46 7.75 4.60
C GLN A 18 -11.63 7.52 5.58
N LYS A 19 -12.87 7.65 5.11
CA LYS A 19 -14.08 7.36 5.88
C LYS A 19 -14.31 5.85 6.09
N SER A 20 -13.59 4.98 5.38
CA SER A 20 -13.71 3.53 5.52
C SER A 20 -13.02 3.05 6.79
N GLY A 21 -13.68 2.20 7.57
CA GLY A 21 -13.09 1.55 8.73
C GLY A 21 -11.88 0.64 8.42
N ARG A 22 -11.61 0.39 7.14
CA ARG A 22 -10.42 -0.35 6.67
C ARG A 22 -9.28 0.56 6.22
N TYR A 23 -9.47 1.87 6.26
CA TYR A 23 -8.44 2.80 5.82
C TYR A 23 -7.22 2.79 6.72
N ARG A 24 -7.42 2.78 8.04
CA ARG A 24 -6.35 2.64 9.04
C ARG A 24 -6.20 1.18 9.44
N TRP A 25 -4.96 0.75 9.56
CA TRP A 25 -4.66 -0.62 9.97
C TRP A 25 -3.44 -0.66 10.88
N THR A 26 -3.45 -1.63 11.77
CA THR A 26 -2.33 -1.97 12.63
C THR A 26 -2.12 -3.47 12.53
N THR A 27 -0.86 -3.88 12.43
CA THR A 27 -0.48 -5.29 12.49
C THR A 27 0.73 -5.48 13.38
N LYS A 28 0.82 -6.66 13.99
CA LYS A 28 1.92 -7.05 14.85
C LYS A 28 2.56 -8.31 14.31
N VAL A 29 3.88 -8.38 14.37
CA VAL A 29 4.66 -9.54 13.94
C VAL A 29 5.90 -9.71 14.81
N SER A 30 6.35 -10.96 15.01
CA SER A 30 7.64 -11.20 15.62
C SER A 30 8.76 -10.64 14.74
N GLY A 31 9.58 -9.75 15.29
CA GLY A 31 10.74 -9.21 14.59
C GLY A 31 11.73 -10.30 14.18
N LYS A 32 11.90 -11.36 15.01
CA LYS A 32 12.72 -12.53 14.71
C LYS A 32 12.15 -13.34 13.53
N SER A 33 10.85 -13.62 13.56
CA SER A 33 10.20 -14.40 12.48
C SER A 33 10.25 -13.64 11.15
N LEU A 34 10.03 -12.34 11.16
CA LEU A 34 10.18 -11.52 9.95
C LEU A 34 11.65 -11.49 9.49
N GLY A 35 12.60 -11.35 10.42
CA GLY A 35 14.03 -11.37 10.14
C GLY A 35 14.45 -12.62 9.38
N GLY A 36 14.06 -13.80 9.85
CA GLY A 36 14.34 -15.08 9.19
C GLY A 36 13.79 -15.19 7.76
N ARG A 37 12.72 -14.46 7.44
CA ARG A 37 12.16 -14.44 6.08
C ARG A 37 12.87 -13.49 5.12
N VAL A 38 13.55 -12.49 5.64
CA VAL A 38 14.21 -11.47 4.82
C VAL A 38 15.74 -11.50 4.92
N GLY A 39 16.30 -12.50 5.60
CA GLY A 39 17.76 -12.66 5.74
C GLY A 39 18.39 -11.75 6.82
N LEU A 40 17.61 -11.31 7.80
CA LEU A 40 18.07 -10.56 8.97
C LEU A 40 17.88 -11.39 10.24
N GLN A 41 18.61 -11.06 11.32
CA GLN A 41 18.42 -11.77 12.59
C GLN A 41 17.06 -11.39 13.23
N THR A 42 16.82 -10.11 13.43
CA THR A 42 15.58 -9.61 14.04
C THR A 42 15.28 -8.23 13.49
N VAL A 43 14.22 -8.08 12.71
CA VAL A 43 13.81 -6.76 12.20
C VAL A 43 13.33 -5.89 13.35
N ARG A 44 13.95 -4.72 13.50
CA ARG A 44 13.61 -3.72 14.53
C ARG A 44 12.98 -2.45 13.96
N SER A 45 13.24 -2.13 12.71
CA SER A 45 12.63 -0.99 12.06
C SER A 45 12.29 -1.25 10.60
N ILE A 46 11.27 -0.58 10.12
CA ILE A 46 10.90 -0.53 8.70
C ILE A 46 10.66 0.93 8.34
N LYS A 47 11.36 1.43 7.32
CA LYS A 47 11.24 2.82 6.86
C LYS A 47 11.12 2.88 5.34
N PRO A 48 10.33 3.80 4.79
CA PRO A 48 10.36 4.07 3.35
C PRO A 48 11.72 4.72 3.00
N VAL A 49 12.36 4.22 1.94
CA VAL A 49 13.61 4.77 1.41
C VAL A 49 13.46 5.26 -0.02
N GLN A 50 12.37 4.89 -0.67
CA GLN A 50 11.99 5.40 -1.98
C GLN A 50 10.46 5.48 -2.05
N SER A 51 9.96 6.54 -2.64
CA SER A 51 8.52 6.76 -2.83
C SER A 51 8.23 7.26 -4.24
N ASN A 52 7.02 7.02 -4.71
CA ASN A 52 6.53 7.62 -5.94
C ASN A 52 6.12 9.09 -5.69
N PRO A 53 5.77 9.87 -6.75
CA PRO A 53 5.35 11.27 -6.61
C PRO A 53 4.15 11.48 -5.66
N TRP A 54 3.42 10.44 -5.35
CA TRP A 54 2.25 10.45 -4.47
C TRP A 54 2.57 10.04 -3.03
N ALA A 55 3.86 10.11 -2.65
CA ALA A 55 4.37 9.73 -1.34
C ALA A 55 4.10 8.25 -0.95
N ARG A 56 3.73 7.39 -1.91
CA ARG A 56 3.60 5.96 -1.67
C ARG A 56 4.96 5.29 -1.77
N ALA A 57 5.34 4.58 -0.74
CA ALA A 57 6.60 3.86 -0.73
C ALA A 57 6.68 2.85 -1.90
N THR A 58 7.78 2.90 -2.64
CA THR A 58 8.13 1.91 -3.68
C THR A 58 9.24 0.98 -3.19
N LYS A 59 9.98 1.41 -2.17
CA LYS A 59 11.01 0.63 -1.50
C LYS A 59 11.00 0.89 0.00
N LEU A 60 11.07 -0.18 0.75
CA LEU A 60 11.10 -0.18 2.22
C LEU A 60 12.42 -0.79 2.67
N ARG A 61 13.09 -0.14 3.61
CA ARG A 61 14.28 -0.65 4.29
C ARG A 61 13.91 -1.27 5.61
N LEU A 62 14.30 -2.52 5.78
CA LEU A 62 14.22 -3.26 7.03
C LEU A 62 15.61 -3.24 7.66
N GLN A 63 15.67 -3.04 8.95
CA GLN A 63 16.95 -3.00 9.69
C GLN A 63 16.86 -3.81 10.97
N ASP A 64 17.94 -4.52 11.28
CA ASP A 64 18.13 -5.23 12.55
C ASP A 64 18.90 -4.42 13.60
N ALA A 65 19.15 -5.04 14.74
CA ALA A 65 19.88 -4.40 15.85
C ALA A 65 21.36 -4.16 15.55
N GLN A 66 21.94 -4.94 14.66
CA GLN A 66 23.34 -4.89 14.27
C GLN A 66 23.61 -3.85 13.18
N GLY A 67 22.54 -3.22 12.68
CA GLY A 67 22.63 -2.25 11.60
C GLY A 67 22.56 -2.89 10.21
N SER A 68 22.42 -4.22 10.10
CA SER A 68 22.23 -4.89 8.82
C SER A 68 20.91 -4.46 8.21
N VAL A 69 20.88 -4.26 6.89
CA VAL A 69 19.72 -3.75 6.17
C VAL A 69 19.35 -4.61 4.98
N VAL A 70 18.07 -4.71 4.73
CA VAL A 70 17.50 -5.31 3.51
C VAL A 70 16.42 -4.40 2.95
N ASP A 71 16.50 -4.14 1.67
CA ASP A 71 15.50 -3.35 0.95
C ASP A 71 14.51 -4.29 0.25
N VAL A 72 13.23 -4.08 0.47
CA VAL A 72 12.15 -4.86 -0.15
C VAL A 72 11.08 -3.95 -0.75
N SER A 73 10.32 -4.46 -1.72
CA SER A 73 9.11 -3.78 -2.17
C SER A 73 7.99 -3.92 -1.12
N PRO A 74 7.04 -2.97 -1.06
CA PRO A 74 5.88 -3.10 -0.17
C PRO A 74 5.08 -4.38 -0.40
N GLU A 75 5.02 -4.87 -1.64
CA GLU A 75 4.36 -6.12 -1.97
C GLU A 75 5.08 -7.34 -1.36
N LYS A 76 6.41 -7.41 -1.50
CA LYS A 76 7.22 -8.47 -0.87
C LYS A 76 7.05 -8.46 0.64
N LEU A 77 7.08 -7.28 1.28
CA LEU A 77 6.85 -7.17 2.72
C LEU A 77 5.47 -7.69 3.08
N ARG A 78 4.42 -7.30 2.36
CA ARG A 78 3.06 -7.79 2.59
C ARG A 78 2.99 -9.33 2.51
N ASN A 79 3.64 -9.93 1.51
CA ASN A 79 3.66 -11.38 1.33
C ASN A 79 4.38 -12.08 2.51
N HIS A 80 5.50 -11.51 2.98
CA HIS A 80 6.17 -12.02 4.17
C HIS A 80 5.30 -11.92 5.43
N LEU A 81 4.62 -10.79 5.62
CA LEU A 81 3.72 -10.59 6.75
C LEU A 81 2.50 -11.52 6.69
N ALA A 82 1.91 -11.70 5.51
CA ALA A 82 0.80 -12.62 5.31
C ALA A 82 1.18 -14.07 5.63
N ALA A 83 2.36 -14.51 5.21
CA ALA A 83 2.89 -15.83 5.52
C ALA A 83 3.19 -16.05 7.02
N LEU A 84 3.28 -14.98 7.81
CA LEU A 84 3.38 -15.00 9.26
C LEU A 84 2.02 -14.81 9.98
N GLY A 85 0.92 -14.91 9.24
CA GLY A 85 -0.43 -14.74 9.77
C GLY A 85 -0.82 -13.29 10.07
N SER A 86 0.02 -12.32 9.72
CA SER A 86 -0.26 -10.91 9.99
C SER A 86 -1.11 -10.29 8.89
N LYS A 87 -2.19 -9.63 9.28
CA LYS A 87 -3.08 -8.91 8.35
C LYS A 87 -2.50 -7.53 8.04
N ALA A 88 -1.47 -7.49 7.20
CA ALA A 88 -0.97 -6.24 6.66
C ALA A 88 -1.61 -5.94 5.31
N PHE A 89 -1.97 -4.70 5.10
CA PHE A 89 -2.53 -4.23 3.86
C PHE A 89 -1.47 -3.48 3.04
N SER A 90 -1.55 -3.58 1.72
CA SER A 90 -0.71 -2.79 0.83
C SER A 90 -1.20 -1.33 0.83
N GLY A 91 -0.57 -0.52 1.63
CA GLY A 91 -0.85 0.90 1.78
C GLY A 91 0.41 1.65 2.19
N TRP A 92 0.24 2.79 2.82
CA TRP A 92 1.35 3.52 3.43
C TRP A 92 1.68 2.93 4.79
N ILE A 93 2.96 2.61 5.04
CA ILE A 93 3.43 2.40 6.40
C ILE A 93 3.73 3.79 6.98
N LEU A 94 3.02 4.16 8.02
CA LEU A 94 3.12 5.44 8.70
C LEU A 94 4.10 5.38 9.86
N LYS A 95 4.12 4.24 10.56
CA LYS A 95 4.94 4.05 11.75
C LYS A 95 5.35 2.60 11.91
N SER A 96 6.57 2.38 12.38
CA SER A 96 7.03 1.09 12.87
C SER A 96 7.61 1.25 14.27
N GLN A 97 7.24 0.38 15.19
CA GLN A 97 7.75 0.35 16.56
C GLN A 97 8.13 -1.07 16.93
N TYR A 98 9.31 -1.22 17.51
CA TYR A 98 9.79 -2.49 18.03
C TYR A 98 9.83 -2.44 19.56
N GLN A 99 9.18 -3.40 20.19
CA GLN A 99 9.18 -3.54 21.63
C GLN A 99 9.06 -5.00 22.02
N GLN A 100 9.93 -5.46 22.91
CA GLN A 100 9.88 -6.82 23.49
C GLN A 100 9.73 -7.95 22.46
N GLY A 101 10.49 -7.89 21.38
CA GLY A 101 10.45 -8.92 20.31
C GLY A 101 9.36 -8.72 19.25
N VAL A 102 8.42 -7.82 19.48
CA VAL A 102 7.29 -7.54 18.59
C VAL A 102 7.50 -6.26 17.80
N LEU A 103 7.35 -6.35 16.50
CA LEU A 103 7.30 -5.22 15.59
C LEU A 103 5.82 -4.87 15.32
N THR A 104 5.42 -3.69 15.74
CA THR A 104 4.09 -3.13 15.45
C THR A 104 4.20 -2.18 14.27
N LEU A 105 3.36 -2.40 13.26
CA LEU A 105 3.26 -1.56 12.07
C LEU A 105 1.89 -0.90 12.05
N GLU A 106 1.89 0.41 11.87
CA GLU A 106 0.69 1.19 11.65
C GLU A 106 0.71 1.74 10.22
N GLY A 107 -0.41 1.69 9.55
CA GLY A 107 -0.49 2.14 8.18
C GLY A 107 -1.86 2.67 7.78
N ALA A 108 -1.91 3.14 6.55
CA ALA A 108 -3.12 3.66 5.93
C ALA A 108 -3.26 3.16 4.49
N GLY A 109 -4.51 3.05 4.03
CA GLY A 109 -4.86 2.58 2.71
C GLY A 109 -4.97 1.07 2.61
N PHE A 110 -5.78 0.65 1.65
CA PHE A 110 -6.05 -0.75 1.34
C PHE A 110 -6.00 -0.95 -0.17
N GLY A 111 -5.03 -1.74 -0.65
CA GLY A 111 -4.91 -2.06 -2.07
C GLY A 111 -3.58 -1.64 -2.71
N HIS A 112 -3.43 -1.98 -3.99
CA HIS A 112 -2.19 -1.78 -4.75
C HIS A 112 -1.92 -0.32 -5.14
N GLY A 113 -2.95 0.57 -5.12
CA GLY A 113 -2.80 1.99 -5.46
C GLY A 113 -2.72 2.27 -6.97
N VAL A 114 -3.16 1.32 -7.78
CA VAL A 114 -3.25 1.46 -9.25
C VAL A 114 -4.70 1.26 -9.64
N GLY A 115 -5.29 2.24 -10.36
CA GLY A 115 -6.68 2.19 -10.79
C GLY A 115 -7.69 2.59 -9.70
N MET A 116 -8.92 2.15 -9.86
CA MET A 116 -10.07 2.58 -9.07
C MET A 116 -10.03 2.06 -7.62
N CYS A 117 -10.18 2.98 -6.68
CA CYS A 117 -10.40 2.63 -5.27
C CYS A 117 -11.88 2.35 -5.03
N GLN A 118 -12.25 1.10 -4.74
CA GLN A 118 -13.64 0.70 -4.50
C GLN A 118 -14.31 1.51 -3.38
N TYR A 119 -13.66 1.64 -2.23
CA TYR A 119 -14.18 2.45 -1.11
C TYR A 119 -14.29 3.95 -1.45
N GLY A 120 -13.34 4.46 -2.24
CA GLY A 120 -13.39 5.84 -2.69
C GLY A 120 -14.49 6.08 -3.72
N SER A 121 -14.74 5.11 -4.58
CA SER A 121 -15.84 5.15 -5.56
C SER A 121 -17.20 5.07 -4.87
N GLU A 122 -17.35 4.17 -3.90
CA GLU A 122 -18.55 4.07 -3.10
C GLU A 122 -18.86 5.37 -2.34
N ALA A 123 -17.84 5.96 -1.71
CA ALA A 123 -18.02 7.22 -1.00
C ALA A 123 -18.46 8.36 -1.94
N ARG A 124 -17.85 8.47 -3.13
CA ARG A 124 -18.26 9.45 -4.15
C ARG A 124 -19.67 9.21 -4.65
N ALA A 125 -20.05 7.95 -4.90
CA ALA A 125 -21.41 7.62 -5.33
C ALA A 125 -22.45 7.99 -4.27
N ARG A 126 -22.15 7.80 -2.99
CA ARG A 126 -23.00 8.26 -1.88
C ARG A 126 -23.09 9.79 -1.80
N ASP A 127 -22.04 10.49 -2.19
CA ASP A 127 -22.03 11.96 -2.30
C ASP A 127 -22.68 12.45 -3.62
N GLY A 128 -23.33 11.56 -4.40
CA GLY A 128 -24.07 11.90 -5.63
C GLY A 128 -23.22 12.00 -6.90
N VAL A 129 -21.94 11.63 -6.86
CA VAL A 129 -21.07 11.67 -8.04
C VAL A 129 -21.43 10.53 -9.00
N GLY A 130 -21.70 10.87 -10.26
CA GLY A 130 -22.06 9.91 -11.29
C GLY A 130 -20.94 8.93 -11.65
N TRP A 131 -21.28 7.72 -12.08
CA TRP A 131 -20.31 6.66 -12.37
C TRP A 131 -19.30 7.05 -13.47
N ARG A 132 -19.70 7.82 -14.47
CA ARG A 132 -18.80 8.30 -15.54
C ARG A 132 -17.69 9.19 -14.98
N GLU A 133 -18.03 10.07 -14.07
CA GLU A 133 -17.07 10.95 -13.39
C GLU A 133 -16.15 10.15 -12.46
N ILE A 134 -16.68 9.16 -11.74
CA ILE A 134 -15.89 8.25 -10.90
C ILE A 134 -14.86 7.50 -11.73
N LEU A 135 -15.24 7.01 -12.92
CA LEU A 135 -14.32 6.36 -13.84
C LEU A 135 -13.27 7.33 -14.40
N ALA A 136 -13.67 8.52 -14.83
CA ALA A 136 -12.73 9.55 -15.33
C ALA A 136 -11.72 9.98 -14.27
N LEU A 137 -12.13 10.08 -13.01
CA LEU A 137 -11.25 10.34 -11.88
C LEU A 137 -10.28 9.20 -11.59
N SER A 138 -10.71 7.96 -11.84
CA SER A 138 -9.92 6.77 -11.54
C SER A 138 -8.97 6.40 -12.68
N TYR A 139 -9.34 6.69 -13.90
CA TYR A 139 -8.61 6.35 -15.13
C TYR A 139 -8.49 7.57 -16.05
N PRO A 140 -7.65 8.55 -15.72
CA PRO A 140 -7.51 9.77 -16.49
C PRO A 140 -7.10 9.49 -17.94
N GLY A 141 -7.80 10.10 -18.89
CA GLY A 141 -7.53 9.92 -20.33
C GLY A 141 -8.07 8.62 -20.93
N ALA A 142 -8.69 7.73 -20.13
CA ALA A 142 -9.39 6.58 -20.68
C ALA A 142 -10.71 7.01 -21.33
N LYS A 143 -11.05 6.35 -22.43
CA LYS A 143 -12.36 6.51 -23.09
C LYS A 143 -13.28 5.36 -22.70
N ILE A 144 -14.52 5.68 -22.42
CA ILE A 144 -15.54 4.64 -22.18
C ILE A 144 -16.01 4.16 -23.56
N ALA A 145 -15.79 2.87 -23.84
CA ALA A 145 -16.31 2.21 -25.03
C ALA A 145 -17.58 1.43 -24.66
N THR A 146 -18.60 1.54 -25.50
CA THR A 146 -19.86 0.80 -25.35
C THR A 146 -19.89 -0.49 -26.18
N ASN A 147 -18.97 -0.65 -27.12
CA ASN A 147 -18.90 -1.81 -28.00
C ASN A 147 -17.67 -2.66 -27.63
N TRP A 148 -17.94 -3.84 -27.14
CA TRP A 148 -16.97 -4.93 -27.02
C TRP A 148 -17.09 -5.76 -28.29
N GLY A 149 -16.52 -5.28 -29.38
CA GLY A 149 -16.40 -6.05 -30.61
C GLY A 149 -15.07 -6.79 -30.66
N PRO A 150 -14.98 -7.93 -31.41
CA PRO A 150 -13.73 -8.60 -31.71
C PRO A 150 -12.78 -7.69 -32.46
#